data_158811dfd23d9e98f5dd92af3f7b4db8
#
_entry.id   158811dfd23d9e98f5dd92af3f7b4db8
#
_cell.length_a   1.000
_cell.length_b   1.000
_cell.length_c   1.000
_cell.angle_alpha   90.00
_cell.angle_beta   90.00
_cell.angle_gamma   90.00
#
_symmetry.space_group_name_H-M   'P 1'
#
loop_
_entity.id
_entity.type
_entity.pdbx_description
1 polymer ?
#
loop_
_entity_poly.entity_id
_entity_poly.type
_entity_poly.pdbx_seq_one_letter_code
_entity_poly.pdbx_strand_id
1 'polypeptide(L)'
;AEIVAAAKDGRIDAAILGQVPNSQAEGLKAMLALGDAAGEGLARLRRGLTARQIDLAKAGGLRIFAPDTAPGARAEFTALDAGWLVVAAPGLPMAPEAQDTATPLTLLISRAKPRMVGHYDLPDPLADPILDLRVKSATAESYFVKAGDYIQILDVDGRQCTDFQCFDARKLDRGIEHALDVTTSRTLMGHAYSMPGLHSKYFDQDWVPLVEVVQDTVGRHDAFAMACASKYYDDIGYPGHVNCSDNFNAALKDRGVTARPGWMAVNMFFNTNIDAHGVLISDEPWSRPGDYVLLRALTDIVCVNSACPDDTSPANGWYLSDIHVRTYSGAEKFSRAIAWRPTPDSEPKMTKETAFHDRISARTRNVVEYKGYWLPQTYSQNGAIEEYWACREKAVVLDLSPLRKFEVTGPDAEALMQWCLTRDMKKLSVGQVVYSAMCYEHGGMIDDGTVFRLGKDQFRWIGGDDYSGVWLREQAEK
;
A
#
# COMPACT_ATOMS: atom_id res chain seq x y z
N ALA A 1 -25.68 15.51 17.31
CA ALA A 1 -24.63 14.50 17.13
C ALA A 1 -24.46 13.66 18.41
N GLU A 2 -24.12 12.42 18.24
CA GLU A 2 -23.96 11.45 19.30
C GLU A 2 -22.62 10.74 19.22
N ILE A 3 -22.03 10.43 20.39
CA ILE A 3 -20.83 9.59 20.52
C ILE A 3 -21.17 8.37 21.38
N VAL A 4 -20.75 7.20 20.94
CA VAL A 4 -20.68 5.98 21.76
C VAL A 4 -19.23 5.58 21.93
N ALA A 5 -18.76 5.47 23.16
CA ALA A 5 -17.42 4.99 23.49
C ALA A 5 -17.49 3.52 23.92
N ALA A 6 -16.55 2.71 23.46
CA ALA A 6 -16.44 1.30 23.81
C ALA A 6 -14.98 0.94 24.16
N ALA A 7 -14.79 0.10 25.16
CA ALA A 7 -13.50 -0.47 25.52
C ALA A 7 -13.00 -1.45 24.44
N LYS A 8 -11.75 -1.88 24.52
CA LYS A 8 -11.14 -2.82 23.57
C LYS A 8 -11.86 -4.17 23.46
N ASP A 9 -12.54 -4.58 24.53
CA ASP A 9 -13.36 -5.80 24.60
C ASP A 9 -14.79 -5.62 24.02
N GLY A 10 -15.10 -4.44 23.48
CA GLY A 10 -16.41 -4.09 22.91
C GLY A 10 -17.45 -3.63 23.92
N ARG A 11 -17.16 -3.63 25.22
CA ARG A 11 -18.04 -3.15 26.28
C ARG A 11 -18.19 -1.63 26.18
N ILE A 12 -19.45 -1.16 26.09
CA ILE A 12 -19.75 0.26 26.00
C ILE A 12 -19.50 0.94 27.35
N ASP A 13 -18.71 2.01 27.33
CA ASP A 13 -18.28 2.69 28.52
C ASP A 13 -17.93 4.17 28.24
N ALA A 14 -18.82 5.08 28.59
CA ALA A 14 -18.61 6.50 28.43
C ALA A 14 -17.50 7.05 29.36
N ALA A 15 -17.14 6.33 30.42
CA ALA A 15 -16.05 6.71 31.31
C ALA A 15 -14.69 6.77 30.61
N ILE A 16 -14.54 6.10 29.47
CA ILE A 16 -13.36 6.24 28.58
C ILE A 16 -13.12 7.71 28.19
N LEU A 17 -14.18 8.50 28.07
CA LEU A 17 -14.12 9.94 27.81
C LEU A 17 -14.30 10.79 29.08
N GLY A 18 -14.21 10.22 30.27
CA GLY A 18 -14.45 10.92 31.52
C GLY A 18 -15.89 11.44 31.67
N GLN A 19 -16.85 10.81 30.99
CA GLN A 19 -18.23 11.23 30.87
C GLN A 19 -19.22 10.22 31.43
N VAL A 20 -20.42 10.69 31.72
CA VAL A 20 -21.58 9.85 32.08
C VAL A 20 -22.54 9.86 30.91
N PRO A 21 -23.12 8.71 30.52
CA PRO A 21 -24.12 8.66 29.46
C PRO A 21 -25.28 9.62 29.72
N ASN A 22 -25.64 10.40 28.70
CA ASN A 22 -26.77 11.34 28.75
C ASN A 22 -27.79 11.09 27.61
N SER A 23 -27.62 10.01 26.89
CA SER A 23 -28.45 9.58 25.76
C SER A 23 -28.47 8.04 25.69
N GLN A 24 -29.48 7.49 25.02
CA GLN A 24 -29.59 6.06 24.71
C GLN A 24 -29.06 5.75 23.30
N ALA A 25 -28.30 6.66 22.69
CA ALA A 25 -27.78 6.57 21.33
C ALA A 25 -28.90 6.32 20.28
N GLU A 26 -30.06 6.96 20.46
CA GLU A 26 -31.25 6.74 19.66
C GLU A 26 -31.02 7.03 18.16
N GLY A 27 -30.30 8.13 17.88
CA GLY A 27 -29.99 8.52 16.50
C GLY A 27 -29.10 7.51 15.79
N LEU A 28 -28.06 7.02 16.45
CA LEU A 28 -27.18 6.00 15.91
C LEU A 28 -27.93 4.66 15.71
N LYS A 29 -28.77 4.27 16.67
CA LYS A 29 -29.61 3.06 16.57
C LYS A 29 -30.61 3.16 15.40
N ALA A 30 -31.25 4.33 15.23
CA ALA A 30 -32.16 4.59 14.12
C ALA A 30 -31.44 4.51 12.78
N MET A 31 -30.26 5.10 12.65
CA MET A 31 -29.42 4.95 11.45
C MET A 31 -29.13 3.48 11.13
N LEU A 32 -28.69 2.72 12.12
CA LEU A 32 -28.36 1.30 11.92
C LEU A 32 -29.60 0.46 11.57
N ALA A 33 -30.80 0.85 11.99
CA ALA A 33 -32.05 0.19 11.63
C ALA A 33 -32.41 0.33 10.16
N LEU A 34 -31.88 1.32 9.42
CA LEU A 34 -32.13 1.52 7.99
C LEU A 34 -31.60 0.38 7.11
N GLY A 35 -30.73 -0.46 7.61
CA GLY A 35 -30.19 -1.60 6.89
C GLY A 35 -29.14 -1.24 5.84
N ASP A 36 -28.61 -2.27 5.17
CA ASP A 36 -27.50 -2.10 4.20
C ASP A 36 -27.95 -1.35 2.93
N ALA A 37 -29.25 -1.23 2.70
CA ALA A 37 -29.82 -0.42 1.63
C ALA A 37 -29.54 1.09 1.76
N ALA A 38 -29.15 1.56 2.96
CA ALA A 38 -28.83 2.96 3.22
C ALA A 38 -27.40 3.37 2.77
N GLY A 39 -26.64 2.47 2.14
CA GLY A 39 -25.35 2.76 1.49
C GLY A 39 -24.13 2.10 2.14
N GLU A 40 -23.03 2.12 1.40
CA GLU A 40 -21.77 1.43 1.77
C GLU A 40 -21.16 1.91 3.09
N GLY A 41 -21.28 3.19 3.42
CA GLY A 41 -20.77 3.74 4.68
C GLY A 41 -21.41 3.09 5.90
N LEU A 42 -22.72 2.86 5.86
CA LEU A 42 -23.44 2.20 6.96
C LEU A 42 -23.11 0.71 7.02
N ALA A 43 -22.99 0.04 5.88
CA ALA A 43 -22.54 -1.35 5.81
C ALA A 43 -21.14 -1.52 6.39
N ARG A 44 -20.21 -0.59 6.09
CA ARG A 44 -18.86 -0.57 6.67
C ARG A 44 -18.91 -0.37 8.19
N LEU A 45 -19.70 0.58 8.68
CA LEU A 45 -19.87 0.79 10.12
C LEU A 45 -20.36 -0.49 10.82
N ARG A 46 -21.36 -1.17 10.27
CA ARG A 46 -21.88 -2.44 10.83
C ARG A 46 -20.81 -3.52 10.88
N ARG A 47 -20.08 -3.73 9.78
CA ARG A 47 -18.94 -4.68 9.77
C ARG A 47 -17.93 -4.33 10.84
N GLY A 48 -17.61 -3.04 10.99
CA GLY A 48 -16.68 -2.55 12.01
C GLY A 48 -17.15 -2.82 13.44
N LEU A 49 -18.43 -2.61 13.74
CA LEU A 49 -19.04 -2.90 15.04
C LEU A 49 -19.03 -4.39 15.35
N THR A 50 -19.45 -5.22 14.38
CA THR A 50 -19.46 -6.69 14.51
C THR A 50 -18.07 -7.25 14.75
N ALA A 51 -17.07 -6.81 13.98
CA ALA A 51 -15.69 -7.27 14.12
C ALA A 51 -15.08 -6.92 15.49
N ARG A 52 -15.60 -5.89 16.17
CA ARG A 52 -15.17 -5.43 17.49
C ARG A 52 -16.08 -5.86 18.63
N GLN A 53 -17.09 -6.67 18.32
CA GLN A 53 -18.11 -7.16 19.28
C GLN A 53 -18.84 -6.03 20.01
N ILE A 54 -19.00 -4.86 19.37
CA ILE A 54 -19.69 -3.70 19.94
C ILE A 54 -21.19 -3.87 19.71
N ASP A 55 -21.94 -4.10 20.77
CA ASP A 55 -23.41 -4.20 20.75
C ASP A 55 -24.04 -2.87 21.14
N LEU A 56 -24.66 -2.21 20.16
CA LEU A 56 -25.34 -0.94 20.38
C LEU A 56 -26.77 -1.07 20.90
N ALA A 57 -27.33 -2.28 21.01
CA ALA A 57 -28.72 -2.45 21.42
C ALA A 57 -29.00 -1.89 22.84
N LYS A 58 -28.01 -1.99 23.73
CA LYS A 58 -28.07 -1.52 25.11
C LYS A 58 -27.15 -0.30 25.36
N ALA A 59 -26.69 0.35 24.29
CA ALA A 59 -25.71 1.43 24.42
C ALA A 59 -26.29 2.68 25.06
N GLY A 60 -25.66 3.14 26.13
CA GLY A 60 -25.67 4.55 26.50
C GLY A 60 -24.69 5.33 25.63
N GLY A 61 -25.06 6.54 25.24
CA GLY A 61 -24.25 7.44 24.44
C GLY A 61 -24.14 8.83 25.07
N LEU A 62 -23.38 9.66 24.39
CA LEU A 62 -23.25 11.08 24.72
C LEU A 62 -23.87 11.88 23.58
N ARG A 63 -24.93 12.61 23.85
CA ARG A 63 -25.41 13.66 22.95
C ARG A 63 -24.52 14.88 23.12
N ILE A 64 -23.77 15.22 22.08
CA ILE A 64 -22.79 16.32 22.11
C ILE A 64 -23.35 17.60 21.49
N PHE A 65 -24.21 17.49 20.50
CA PHE A 65 -24.87 18.62 19.84
C PHE A 65 -26.37 18.34 19.70
N ALA A 66 -27.17 19.29 20.16
CA ALA A 66 -28.62 19.28 19.96
C ALA A 66 -28.98 19.80 18.55
N PRO A 67 -30.24 19.61 18.09
CA PRO A 67 -30.67 20.07 16.77
C PRO A 67 -30.50 21.58 16.53
N ASP A 68 -30.63 22.37 17.57
CA ASP A 68 -30.54 23.84 17.57
C ASP A 68 -29.13 24.36 17.89
N THR A 69 -28.14 23.50 17.93
CA THR A 69 -26.75 23.89 18.18
C THR A 69 -26.21 24.79 17.07
N ALA A 70 -25.63 25.93 17.44
CA ALA A 70 -25.11 26.90 16.49
C ALA A 70 -23.97 26.32 15.63
N PRO A 71 -23.87 26.73 14.35
CA PRO A 71 -22.75 26.35 13.50
C PRO A 71 -21.39 26.70 14.13
N GLY A 72 -20.40 25.81 14.01
CA GLY A 72 -19.08 26.02 14.60
C GLY A 72 -18.97 25.69 16.09
N ALA A 73 -20.03 25.17 16.72
CA ALA A 73 -19.97 24.68 18.11
C ALA A 73 -18.92 23.57 18.25
N ARG A 74 -18.22 23.53 19.38
CA ARG A 74 -17.14 22.58 19.69
C ARG A 74 -17.45 21.83 20.97
N ALA A 75 -17.06 20.56 21.00
CA ALA A 75 -17.01 19.75 22.22
C ALA A 75 -15.64 19.09 22.29
N GLU A 76 -15.02 19.13 23.44
CA GLU A 76 -13.67 18.59 23.68
C GLU A 76 -13.75 17.43 24.66
N PHE A 77 -13.06 16.33 24.37
CA PHE A 77 -12.99 15.17 25.24
C PHE A 77 -11.55 14.69 25.35
N THR A 78 -11.18 14.21 26.52
CA THR A 78 -9.92 13.51 26.72
C THR A 78 -10.21 12.01 26.82
N ALA A 79 -9.58 11.20 25.97
CA ALA A 79 -9.62 9.76 26.13
C ALA A 79 -8.77 9.35 27.33
N LEU A 80 -9.40 8.82 28.36
CA LEU A 80 -8.74 8.37 29.60
C LEU A 80 -8.21 6.95 29.51
N ASP A 81 -8.76 6.17 28.59
CA ASP A 81 -8.35 4.78 28.31
C ASP A 81 -8.44 4.46 26.82
N ALA A 82 -7.79 3.37 26.41
CA ALA A 82 -7.80 2.91 25.04
C ALA A 82 -9.13 2.21 24.69
N GLY A 83 -9.72 2.61 23.55
CA GLY A 83 -11.00 2.05 23.13
C GLY A 83 -11.39 2.50 21.72
N TRP A 84 -12.68 2.40 21.43
CA TRP A 84 -13.29 2.75 20.16
C TRP A 84 -14.31 3.87 20.36
N LEU A 85 -14.32 4.81 19.43
CA LEU A 85 -15.34 5.86 19.38
C LEU A 85 -16.20 5.69 18.12
N VAL A 86 -17.50 5.69 18.30
CA VAL A 86 -18.47 5.74 17.21
C VAL A 86 -19.14 7.10 17.27
N VAL A 87 -18.94 7.92 16.26
CA VAL A 87 -19.48 9.28 16.16
C VAL A 87 -20.52 9.31 15.04
N ALA A 88 -21.70 9.83 15.33
CA ALA A 88 -22.79 9.93 14.37
C ALA A 88 -23.49 11.29 14.42
N ALA A 89 -23.81 11.81 13.24
CA ALA A 89 -24.70 12.97 13.06
C ALA A 89 -25.87 12.53 12.16
N PRO A 90 -26.89 11.84 12.73
CA PRO A 90 -27.92 11.17 11.93
C PRO A 90 -28.90 12.13 11.22
N GLY A 91 -28.86 13.44 11.53
CA GLY A 91 -29.89 14.37 11.10
C GLY A 91 -31.23 14.12 11.82
N LEU A 92 -32.23 14.87 11.44
CA LEU A 92 -33.60 14.65 11.88
C LEU A 92 -34.44 13.99 10.79
N PRO A 93 -35.59 13.37 11.12
CA PRO A 93 -36.52 12.87 10.13
C PRO A 93 -36.91 13.99 9.15
N MET A 94 -36.86 13.71 7.87
CA MET A 94 -37.27 14.64 6.81
C MET A 94 -38.80 14.67 6.73
N ALA A 95 -39.38 15.84 6.93
CA ALA A 95 -40.80 16.11 6.69
C ALA A 95 -40.93 17.15 5.58
N PRO A 96 -42.05 17.21 4.85
CA PRO A 96 -42.24 18.21 3.77
C PRO A 96 -42.08 19.64 4.26
N GLU A 97 -42.44 19.92 5.54
CA GLU A 97 -42.38 21.20 6.18
C GLU A 97 -41.03 21.50 6.88
N ALA A 98 -40.21 20.48 7.11
CA ALA A 98 -38.96 20.60 7.85
C ALA A 98 -37.90 19.65 7.26
N GLN A 99 -37.03 20.19 6.43
CA GLN A 99 -35.95 19.43 5.79
C GLN A 99 -34.60 19.66 6.48
N ASP A 100 -34.43 19.07 7.65
CA ASP A 100 -33.18 19.14 8.39
C ASP A 100 -32.19 18.08 7.89
N THR A 101 -31.34 18.46 6.96
CA THR A 101 -30.28 17.58 6.47
C THR A 101 -29.19 17.37 7.54
N ALA A 102 -28.62 16.17 7.58
CA ALA A 102 -27.44 15.91 8.40
C ALA A 102 -26.30 16.86 8.02
N THR A 103 -25.72 17.54 9.01
CA THR A 103 -24.57 18.40 8.80
C THR A 103 -23.26 17.65 9.02
N PRO A 104 -22.20 17.93 8.26
CA PRO A 104 -20.91 17.30 8.47
C PRO A 104 -20.34 17.65 9.84
N LEU A 105 -19.68 16.68 10.48
CA LEU A 105 -18.89 16.85 11.67
C LEU A 105 -17.42 16.80 11.33
N THR A 106 -16.64 17.69 11.91
CA THR A 106 -15.17 17.62 11.86
C THR A 106 -14.67 17.05 13.19
N LEU A 107 -13.93 15.94 13.12
CA LEU A 107 -13.30 15.32 14.27
C LEU A 107 -11.81 15.65 14.24
N LEU A 108 -11.33 16.39 15.23
CA LEU A 108 -9.90 16.68 15.42
C LEU A 108 -9.36 15.77 16.53
N ILE A 109 -8.34 14.98 16.22
CA ILE A 109 -7.72 14.06 17.18
C ILE A 109 -6.33 14.58 17.52
N SER A 110 -6.18 15.11 18.74
CA SER A 110 -4.89 15.49 19.31
C SER A 110 -4.35 14.35 20.15
N ARG A 111 -3.18 13.83 19.81
CA ARG A 111 -2.58 12.72 20.55
C ARG A 111 -1.91 13.23 21.83
N ALA A 112 -2.33 12.72 22.99
CA ALA A 112 -1.75 13.07 24.29
C ALA A 112 -0.28 12.65 24.42
N LYS A 113 0.10 11.59 23.75
CA LYS A 113 1.49 11.15 23.59
C LYS A 113 1.80 11.19 22.11
N PRO A 114 2.41 12.27 21.61
CA PRO A 114 2.90 12.28 20.24
C PRO A 114 3.84 11.10 20.06
N ARG A 115 3.90 10.58 18.84
CA ARG A 115 4.83 9.51 18.50
C ARG A 115 6.23 9.90 18.93
N MET A 116 6.90 9.05 19.71
CA MET A 116 8.28 9.32 20.13
C MET A 116 9.20 9.09 18.91
N VAL A 117 9.84 10.16 18.46
CA VAL A 117 10.82 10.15 17.37
C VAL A 117 12.17 9.70 17.91
N GLY A 118 12.91 8.96 17.08
CA GLY A 118 14.28 8.55 17.39
C GLY A 118 14.39 7.35 18.31
N HIS A 119 13.34 6.53 18.42
CA HIS A 119 13.36 5.26 19.17
C HIS A 119 13.48 4.02 18.30
N TYR A 120 13.51 4.18 16.97
CA TYR A 120 13.73 3.07 16.06
C TYR A 120 15.17 3.09 15.59
N ASP A 121 15.85 1.97 15.76
CA ASP A 121 17.16 1.78 15.21
C ASP A 121 17.09 1.77 13.68
N LEU A 122 18.08 2.38 13.06
CA LEU A 122 18.22 2.32 11.62
C LEU A 122 18.44 0.85 11.20
N PRO A 123 17.60 0.31 10.29
CA PRO A 123 17.79 -1.08 9.85
C PRO A 123 19.17 -1.31 9.24
N ASP A 124 19.65 -2.54 9.33
CA ASP A 124 20.89 -2.94 8.66
C ASP A 124 20.82 -2.62 7.16
N PRO A 125 21.93 -2.19 6.55
CA PRO A 125 21.98 -1.96 5.12
C PRO A 125 21.71 -3.25 4.33
N LEU A 126 21.12 -3.12 3.14
CA LEU A 126 20.86 -4.26 2.23
C LEU A 126 22.17 -4.84 1.65
N ALA A 127 23.21 -4.05 1.57
CA ALA A 127 24.59 -4.38 1.16
C ALA A 127 25.52 -3.31 1.70
N ASP A 128 26.82 -3.37 1.40
CA ASP A 128 27.78 -2.31 1.78
C ASP A 128 27.43 -0.99 1.09
N PRO A 129 27.04 0.07 1.81
CA PRO A 129 26.60 1.31 1.20
C PRO A 129 27.79 2.14 0.67
N ILE A 130 27.62 2.72 -0.53
CA ILE A 130 28.54 3.75 -1.07
C ILE A 130 28.29 5.08 -0.38
N LEU A 131 27.02 5.40 -0.11
CA LEU A 131 26.54 6.57 0.61
C LEU A 131 25.60 6.13 1.71
N ASP A 132 25.74 6.71 2.89
CA ASP A 132 24.84 6.53 4.02
C ASP A 132 24.51 7.92 4.58
N LEU A 133 23.32 8.45 4.24
CA LEU A 133 22.97 9.85 4.38
C LEU A 133 21.69 10.02 5.17
N ARG A 134 21.74 10.76 6.27
CA ARG A 134 20.57 11.19 7.03
C ARG A 134 20.01 12.49 6.45
N VAL A 135 18.77 12.50 6.02
CA VAL A 135 17.99 13.68 5.68
C VAL A 135 17.18 14.07 6.91
N LYS A 136 17.60 15.11 7.61
CA LYS A 136 16.93 15.54 8.83
C LYS A 136 15.52 16.03 8.54
N SER A 137 14.65 15.84 9.50
CA SER A 137 13.29 16.39 9.51
C SER A 137 13.28 17.85 9.05
N ALA A 138 12.35 18.18 8.16
CA ALA A 138 12.18 19.54 7.60
C ALA A 138 13.39 20.09 6.83
N THR A 139 14.29 19.23 6.33
CA THR A 139 15.43 19.63 5.48
C THR A 139 15.46 18.81 4.19
N ALA A 140 16.37 19.16 3.28
CA ALA A 140 16.66 18.35 2.10
C ALA A 140 18.16 18.17 1.90
N GLU A 141 18.53 17.05 1.28
CA GLU A 141 19.90 16.74 0.89
C GLU A 141 19.96 16.32 -0.57
N SER A 142 21.00 16.80 -1.28
CA SER A 142 21.25 16.42 -2.67
C SER A 142 22.48 15.53 -2.78
N TYR A 143 22.42 14.53 -3.65
CA TYR A 143 23.49 13.55 -3.86
C TYR A 143 23.56 13.10 -5.31
N PHE A 144 24.69 12.53 -5.70
CA PHE A 144 24.93 12.00 -7.04
C PHE A 144 24.88 10.48 -7.02
N VAL A 145 24.30 9.87 -8.09
CA VAL A 145 24.22 8.44 -8.27
C VAL A 145 24.62 8.07 -9.69
N LYS A 146 25.50 7.09 -9.85
CA LYS A 146 25.93 6.58 -11.16
C LYS A 146 24.85 5.69 -11.79
N ALA A 147 24.85 5.65 -13.09
CA ALA A 147 24.05 4.70 -13.85
C ALA A 147 24.32 3.26 -13.40
N GLY A 148 23.25 2.54 -13.09
CA GLY A 148 23.29 1.16 -12.61
C GLY A 148 23.30 1.02 -11.09
N ASP A 149 23.71 2.03 -10.32
CA ASP A 149 23.70 2.00 -8.86
C ASP A 149 22.28 2.10 -8.31
N TYR A 150 22.13 1.69 -7.05
CA TYR A 150 20.82 1.65 -6.38
C TYR A 150 20.70 2.75 -5.33
N ILE A 151 19.47 3.18 -5.08
CA ILE A 151 19.11 4.19 -4.08
C ILE A 151 18.04 3.58 -3.18
N GLN A 152 18.35 3.43 -1.90
CA GLN A 152 17.37 3.05 -0.88
C GLN A 152 16.93 4.31 -0.14
N ILE A 153 15.63 4.59 -0.17
CA ILE A 153 15.00 5.69 0.56
C ILE A 153 14.21 5.05 1.69
N LEU A 154 14.60 5.31 2.94
CA LEU A 154 14.03 4.71 4.13
C LEU A 154 13.20 5.71 4.93
N ASP A 155 12.03 5.28 5.35
CA ASP A 155 11.26 5.89 6.41
C ASP A 155 11.62 5.22 7.75
N VAL A 156 12.53 5.85 8.50
CA VAL A 156 13.12 5.25 9.71
C VAL A 156 12.07 5.02 10.79
N ASP A 157 11.24 6.02 11.05
CA ASP A 157 10.22 5.99 12.10
C ASP A 157 8.84 5.58 11.57
N GLY A 158 8.68 5.44 10.25
CA GLY A 158 7.42 5.21 9.53
C GLY A 158 6.53 6.46 9.53
N ARG A 159 5.55 6.53 8.61
CA ARG A 159 4.61 7.64 8.44
C ARG A 159 5.23 8.99 8.11
N GLN A 160 6.44 9.02 7.58
CA GLN A 160 7.12 10.22 7.10
C GLN A 160 7.11 10.26 5.58
N CYS A 161 6.51 11.28 5.02
CA CYS A 161 6.62 11.57 3.58
C CYS A 161 8.00 12.14 3.25
N THR A 162 8.54 11.75 2.11
CA THR A 162 9.70 12.41 1.50
C THR A 162 9.43 12.73 0.05
N ASP A 163 9.70 13.98 -0.30
CA ASP A 163 9.63 14.40 -1.70
C ASP A 163 10.94 14.05 -2.37
N PHE A 164 10.84 13.35 -3.49
CA PHE A 164 12.00 12.90 -4.28
C PHE A 164 11.99 13.54 -5.65
N GLN A 165 13.13 14.08 -6.06
CA GLN A 165 13.35 14.58 -7.41
C GLN A 165 14.74 14.16 -7.89
N CYS A 166 14.91 13.97 -9.20
CA CYS A 166 16.21 13.71 -9.80
C CYS A 166 16.31 14.29 -11.22
N PHE A 167 17.56 14.50 -11.64
CA PHE A 167 17.92 15.09 -12.92
C PHE A 167 18.94 14.21 -13.63
N ASP A 168 18.87 14.11 -14.95
CA ASP A 168 19.97 13.57 -15.74
C ASP A 168 21.22 14.47 -15.57
N ALA A 169 22.28 13.93 -14.95
CA ALA A 169 23.48 14.68 -14.65
C ALA A 169 24.17 15.20 -15.92
N ARG A 170 24.15 14.43 -17.01
CA ARG A 170 24.78 14.82 -18.28
C ARG A 170 24.03 15.95 -18.98
N LYS A 171 22.71 16.04 -18.77
CA LYS A 171 21.91 17.17 -19.24
C LYS A 171 22.20 18.40 -18.39
N LEU A 172 22.26 18.27 -17.07
CA LEU A 172 22.65 19.36 -16.16
C LEU A 172 24.01 19.96 -16.49
N ASP A 173 25.01 19.12 -16.76
CA ASP A 173 26.36 19.57 -17.16
C ASP A 173 26.36 20.44 -18.43
N ARG A 174 25.30 20.35 -19.24
CA ARG A 174 25.06 21.14 -20.43
C ARG A 174 24.11 22.30 -20.22
N GLY A 175 23.68 22.55 -18.98
CA GLY A 175 22.72 23.59 -18.62
C GLY A 175 21.27 23.25 -18.97
N ILE A 176 20.93 21.96 -19.15
CA ILE A 176 19.58 21.50 -19.45
C ILE A 176 18.98 20.88 -18.18
N GLU A 177 18.03 21.58 -17.57
CA GLU A 177 17.39 21.19 -16.32
C GLU A 177 16.15 20.28 -16.55
N HIS A 178 16.34 19.12 -17.18
CA HIS A 178 15.27 18.15 -17.32
C HIS A 178 15.22 17.26 -16.06
N ALA A 179 14.23 17.52 -15.25
CA ALA A 179 13.94 16.81 -14.01
C ALA A 179 13.02 15.60 -14.25
N LEU A 180 12.91 14.72 -13.28
CA LEU A 180 11.87 13.73 -13.23
C LEU A 180 10.50 14.43 -13.37
N ASP A 181 9.73 14.02 -14.37
CA ASP A 181 8.40 14.53 -14.67
C ASP A 181 7.32 13.53 -14.27
N VAL A 182 6.53 13.90 -13.27
CA VAL A 182 5.51 13.02 -12.72
C VAL A 182 4.33 12.80 -13.67
N THR A 183 4.02 13.79 -14.52
CA THR A 183 2.93 13.67 -15.51
C THR A 183 3.32 12.70 -16.62
N THR A 184 4.52 12.86 -17.17
CA THR A 184 5.09 11.93 -18.14
C THR A 184 5.17 10.53 -17.55
N SER A 185 5.67 10.39 -16.33
CA SER A 185 5.81 9.11 -15.64
C SER A 185 4.46 8.42 -15.44
N ARG A 186 3.43 9.12 -14.94
CA ARG A 186 2.07 8.55 -14.80
C ARG A 186 1.50 8.09 -16.14
N THR A 187 1.66 8.91 -17.17
CA THR A 187 1.16 8.59 -18.52
C THR A 187 1.80 7.33 -19.07
N LEU A 188 3.13 7.19 -18.94
CA LEU A 188 3.86 6.05 -19.46
C LEU A 188 3.70 4.79 -18.61
N MET A 189 3.57 4.92 -17.29
CA MET A 189 3.25 3.81 -16.39
C MET A 189 1.79 3.34 -16.54
N GLY A 190 0.89 4.22 -16.96
CA GLY A 190 -0.54 3.92 -17.05
C GLY A 190 -1.23 3.85 -15.68
N HIS A 191 -0.70 4.52 -14.67
CA HIS A 191 -1.24 4.57 -13.31
C HIS A 191 -1.58 6.01 -12.93
N ALA A 192 -2.71 6.20 -12.25
CA ALA A 192 -3.12 7.50 -11.72
C ALA A 192 -2.20 7.98 -10.60
N TYR A 193 -1.65 7.06 -9.82
CA TYR A 193 -0.68 7.30 -8.75
C TYR A 193 0.66 6.69 -9.13
N SER A 194 1.71 7.17 -8.50
CA SER A 194 3.01 6.52 -8.48
C SER A 194 2.91 5.24 -7.67
N MET A 195 2.22 4.26 -8.20
CA MET A 195 2.17 2.93 -7.61
C MET A 195 3.32 2.13 -8.18
N PRO A 196 4.16 1.53 -7.33
CA PRO A 196 5.19 0.62 -7.79
C PRO A 196 4.53 -0.57 -8.48
N GLY A 197 5.02 -0.89 -9.63
CA GLY A 197 4.58 -2.03 -10.41
C GLY A 197 5.69 -2.42 -11.36
N LEU A 198 5.50 -3.48 -12.09
CA LEU A 198 6.49 -4.06 -13.00
C LEU A 198 7.04 -3.11 -14.07
N HIS A 199 6.34 -2.03 -14.32
CA HIS A 199 6.74 -1.02 -15.30
C HIS A 199 7.05 0.32 -14.63
N SER A 200 7.23 0.34 -13.31
CA SER A 200 7.45 1.57 -12.55
C SER A 200 8.81 2.13 -12.83
N LYS A 201 8.86 2.98 -13.83
CA LYS A 201 9.99 3.83 -14.15
C LYS A 201 9.55 5.27 -14.06
N TYR A 202 10.43 6.12 -13.60
CA TYR A 202 10.21 7.56 -13.60
C TYR A 202 11.05 8.19 -14.71
N PHE A 203 10.42 9.05 -15.49
CA PHE A 203 10.92 9.62 -16.72
C PHE A 203 11.11 11.13 -16.59
N ASP A 204 12.01 11.70 -17.37
CA ASP A 204 12.10 13.14 -17.56
C ASP A 204 11.13 13.65 -18.65
N GLN A 205 11.17 14.95 -18.93
CA GLN A 205 10.34 15.59 -19.95
C GLN A 205 10.62 15.11 -21.39
N ASP A 206 11.78 14.53 -21.64
CA ASP A 206 12.14 13.94 -22.96
C ASP A 206 11.79 12.45 -23.03
N TRP A 207 11.05 11.94 -22.04
CA TRP A 207 10.64 10.54 -21.94
C TRP A 207 11.82 9.59 -21.73
N VAL A 208 12.96 10.10 -21.24
CA VAL A 208 14.11 9.28 -20.87
C VAL A 208 13.88 8.73 -19.46
N PRO A 209 13.96 7.41 -19.26
CA PRO A 209 13.81 6.83 -17.94
C PRO A 209 15.04 7.13 -17.07
N LEU A 210 14.82 7.77 -15.93
CA LEU A 210 15.87 8.15 -14.97
C LEU A 210 16.12 7.08 -13.93
N VAL A 211 15.06 6.54 -13.34
CA VAL A 211 15.12 5.49 -12.32
C VAL A 211 14.01 4.45 -12.53
N GLU A 212 14.24 3.25 -12.01
CA GLU A 212 13.24 2.19 -11.92
C GLU A 212 13.07 1.70 -10.47
N VAL A 213 11.85 1.31 -10.09
CA VAL A 213 11.57 0.71 -8.79
C VAL A 213 11.99 -0.76 -8.82
N VAL A 214 12.84 -1.16 -7.87
CA VAL A 214 13.32 -2.53 -7.70
C VAL A 214 12.61 -3.19 -6.52
N GLN A 215 12.54 -2.49 -5.39
CA GLN A 215 11.79 -2.94 -4.22
C GLN A 215 10.99 -1.80 -3.64
N ASP A 216 9.83 -2.13 -3.11
CA ASP A 216 8.98 -1.21 -2.36
C ASP A 216 8.20 -2.01 -1.34
N THR A 217 8.32 -1.63 -0.08
CA THR A 217 7.66 -2.34 1.03
C THR A 217 6.31 -1.73 1.40
N VAL A 218 5.93 -0.58 0.81
CA VAL A 218 4.72 0.16 1.17
C VAL A 218 3.61 0.05 0.11
N GLY A 219 3.96 0.22 -1.17
CA GLY A 219 3.00 0.19 -2.28
C GLY A 219 2.00 1.35 -2.27
N ARG A 220 2.36 2.47 -1.65
CA ARG A 220 1.53 3.67 -1.62
C ARG A 220 2.37 4.93 -1.60
N HIS A 221 2.28 5.69 -2.68
CA HIS A 221 3.00 6.94 -2.90
C HIS A 221 2.09 7.90 -3.67
N ASP A 222 2.51 9.15 -3.80
CA ASP A 222 1.80 10.14 -4.59
C ASP A 222 2.69 10.75 -5.68
N ALA A 223 2.07 11.09 -6.80
CA ALA A 223 2.68 11.85 -7.89
C ALA A 223 1.70 12.87 -8.50
N PHE A 224 0.64 13.22 -7.77
CA PHE A 224 -0.30 14.27 -8.17
C PHE A 224 0.00 15.59 -7.51
N ALA A 225 0.27 15.57 -6.19
CA ALA A 225 0.62 16.76 -5.47
C ALA A 225 2.06 17.18 -5.83
N MET A 226 2.30 18.49 -5.81
CA MET A 226 3.65 19.05 -5.84
C MET A 226 4.33 18.81 -4.49
N ALA A 227 5.65 18.93 -4.44
CA ALA A 227 6.34 19.22 -3.21
C ALA A 227 5.71 20.46 -2.55
N CYS A 228 5.43 20.40 -1.24
CA CYS A 228 4.78 21.50 -0.56
C CYS A 228 5.58 22.81 -0.76
N ALA A 229 4.87 23.93 -0.87
CA ALA A 229 5.45 25.22 -1.20
C ALA A 229 4.92 26.32 -0.27
N SER A 230 5.65 27.44 -0.17
CA SER A 230 5.26 28.58 0.70
C SER A 230 3.84 29.05 0.41
N LYS A 231 3.45 29.16 -0.87
CA LYS A 231 2.11 29.58 -1.28
C LYS A 231 0.99 28.70 -0.66
N TYR A 232 1.20 27.37 -0.57
CA TYR A 232 0.24 26.47 0.05
C TYR A 232 0.03 26.82 1.53
N TYR A 233 1.13 27.00 2.29
CA TYR A 233 1.03 27.34 3.70
C TYR A 233 0.49 28.74 3.94
N ASP A 234 0.87 29.73 3.11
CA ASP A 234 0.32 31.08 3.19
C ASP A 234 -1.21 31.07 3.03
N ASP A 235 -1.73 30.30 2.05
CA ASP A 235 -3.17 30.21 1.76
C ASP A 235 -3.98 29.56 2.89
N ILE A 236 -3.37 28.63 3.63
CA ILE A 236 -4.03 27.99 4.77
C ILE A 236 -3.75 28.67 6.11
N GLY A 237 -3.05 29.81 6.10
CA GLY A 237 -2.86 30.68 7.27
C GLY A 237 -1.58 30.44 8.08
N TYR A 238 -0.56 29.80 7.49
CA TYR A 238 0.75 29.55 8.11
C TYR A 238 1.89 30.21 7.31
N PRO A 239 1.92 31.55 7.18
CA PRO A 239 2.95 32.24 6.41
C PRO A 239 4.34 32.01 7.01
N GLY A 240 5.30 31.77 6.14
CA GLY A 240 6.69 31.49 6.55
C GLY A 240 6.96 30.07 7.04
N HIS A 241 6.01 29.15 6.89
CA HIS A 241 6.23 27.75 7.19
C HIS A 241 7.32 27.15 6.31
N VAL A 242 8.18 26.31 6.89
CA VAL A 242 9.19 25.53 6.14
C VAL A 242 8.48 24.64 5.11
N ASN A 243 9.04 24.52 3.92
CA ASN A 243 8.42 23.74 2.85
C ASN A 243 9.47 23.00 1.99
N CYS A 244 9.05 21.93 1.34
CA CYS A 244 9.95 21.09 0.54
C CYS A 244 10.47 21.79 -0.69
N SER A 245 9.72 22.71 -1.31
CA SER A 245 10.18 23.44 -2.49
C SER A 245 11.36 24.38 -2.17
N ASP A 246 11.31 25.08 -1.05
CA ASP A 246 12.42 25.91 -0.60
C ASP A 246 13.62 25.05 -0.13
N ASN A 247 13.36 23.91 0.52
CA ASN A 247 14.38 22.94 0.86
C ASN A 247 15.10 22.41 -0.38
N PHE A 248 14.37 22.09 -1.46
CA PHE A 248 14.96 21.68 -2.74
C PHE A 248 15.82 22.80 -3.34
N ASN A 249 15.32 24.05 -3.35
CA ASN A 249 16.09 25.18 -3.83
C ASN A 249 17.41 25.34 -3.09
N ALA A 250 17.41 25.16 -1.77
CA ALA A 250 18.61 25.26 -0.94
C ALA A 250 19.58 24.10 -1.23
N ALA A 251 19.11 22.85 -1.28
CA ALA A 251 19.93 21.66 -1.47
C ALA A 251 20.49 21.53 -2.90
N LEU A 252 19.84 22.12 -3.89
CA LEU A 252 20.23 22.05 -5.31
C LEU A 252 21.03 23.29 -5.76
N LYS A 253 21.22 24.30 -4.91
CA LYS A 253 21.89 25.55 -5.26
C LYS A 253 23.27 25.32 -5.89
N ASP A 254 24.06 24.45 -5.29
CA ASP A 254 25.43 24.17 -5.75
C ASP A 254 25.50 23.11 -6.87
N ARG A 255 24.33 22.67 -7.36
CA ARG A 255 24.19 21.72 -8.48
C ARG A 255 23.89 22.40 -9.82
N GLY A 256 23.86 23.73 -9.86
CA GLY A 256 23.57 24.48 -11.08
C GLY A 256 22.08 24.45 -11.48
N VAL A 257 21.19 24.13 -10.54
CA VAL A 257 19.74 24.09 -10.76
C VAL A 257 19.10 25.40 -10.36
N THR A 258 18.25 25.94 -11.23
CA THR A 258 17.56 27.23 -11.00
C THR A 258 16.48 27.08 -9.93
N ALA A 259 16.53 27.95 -8.91
CA ALA A 259 15.50 28.00 -7.87
C ALA A 259 14.11 28.35 -8.47
N ARG A 260 13.07 27.73 -7.96
CA ARG A 260 11.68 27.94 -8.40
C ARG A 260 10.70 27.88 -7.24
N PRO A 261 9.53 28.53 -7.35
CA PRO A 261 8.58 28.62 -6.23
C PRO A 261 7.87 27.31 -5.89
N GLY A 262 7.89 26.34 -6.80
CA GLY A 262 7.27 25.05 -6.61
C GLY A 262 7.94 23.98 -7.45
N TRP A 263 8.00 22.76 -6.91
CA TRP A 263 8.64 21.63 -7.53
C TRP A 263 7.66 20.48 -7.75
N MET A 264 7.68 19.88 -8.92
CA MET A 264 7.14 18.53 -9.08
C MET A 264 8.04 17.55 -8.33
N ALA A 265 7.44 16.58 -7.70
CA ALA A 265 8.16 15.53 -6.99
C ALA A 265 7.38 14.21 -7.02
N VAL A 266 8.08 13.11 -6.80
CA VAL A 266 7.45 11.88 -6.35
C VAL A 266 7.41 11.93 -4.82
N ASN A 267 6.21 12.03 -4.28
CA ASN A 267 6.00 12.11 -2.84
C ASN A 267 5.97 10.67 -2.30
N MET A 268 7.15 10.14 -1.95
CA MET A 268 7.28 8.80 -1.41
C MET A 268 6.59 8.70 -0.07
N PHE A 269 5.89 7.59 0.15
CA PHE A 269 5.12 7.26 1.35
C PHE A 269 3.87 8.12 1.58
N PHE A 270 3.62 9.15 0.76
CA PHE A 270 2.45 10.00 0.89
C PHE A 270 1.18 9.24 0.49
N ASN A 271 0.20 9.21 1.39
CA ASN A 271 -1.06 8.52 1.18
C ASN A 271 -2.12 9.49 0.65
N THR A 272 -2.32 9.50 -0.65
CA THR A 272 -3.36 10.29 -1.31
C THR A 272 -4.39 9.40 -2.01
N ASN A 273 -5.59 9.91 -2.18
CA ASN A 273 -6.65 9.30 -2.94
C ASN A 273 -7.45 10.37 -3.68
N ILE A 274 -8.12 10.00 -4.77
CA ILE A 274 -9.07 10.86 -5.46
C ILE A 274 -10.45 10.24 -5.25
N ASP A 275 -11.36 11.01 -4.68
CA ASP A 275 -12.73 10.56 -4.44
C ASP A 275 -13.57 10.58 -5.73
N ALA A 276 -14.82 10.13 -5.63
CA ALA A 276 -15.76 10.11 -6.76
C ALA A 276 -16.11 11.50 -7.32
N HIS A 277 -15.79 12.56 -6.59
CA HIS A 277 -16.01 13.95 -7.00
C HIS A 277 -14.72 14.63 -7.55
N GLY A 278 -13.61 13.89 -7.61
CA GLY A 278 -12.33 14.40 -8.09
C GLY A 278 -11.53 15.17 -7.02
N VAL A 279 -11.92 15.09 -5.76
CA VAL A 279 -11.20 15.74 -4.66
C VAL A 279 -9.98 14.91 -4.29
N LEU A 280 -8.81 15.56 -4.23
CA LEU A 280 -7.59 14.95 -3.71
C LEU A 280 -7.66 14.92 -2.18
N ILE A 281 -7.71 13.73 -1.63
CA ILE A 281 -7.75 13.48 -0.19
C ILE A 281 -6.38 12.99 0.25
N SER A 282 -5.89 13.56 1.34
CA SER A 282 -4.66 13.14 2.01
C SER A 282 -5.00 12.46 3.34
N ASP A 283 -4.28 11.39 3.68
CA ASP A 283 -4.45 10.62 4.90
C ASP A 283 -3.08 10.22 5.47
N GLU A 284 -3.07 9.65 6.69
CA GLU A 284 -1.82 9.20 7.31
C GLU A 284 -1.08 8.19 6.42
N PRO A 285 0.24 8.34 6.24
CA PRO A 285 1.05 7.38 5.51
C PRO A 285 0.95 5.96 6.09
N TRP A 286 1.07 4.97 5.21
CA TRP A 286 1.01 3.57 5.61
C TRP A 286 2.38 2.96 5.91
N SER A 287 3.43 3.72 5.68
CA SER A 287 4.78 3.28 5.99
C SER A 287 4.94 3.00 7.49
N ARG A 288 5.67 1.94 7.78
CA ARG A 288 6.03 1.47 9.13
C ARG A 288 7.50 1.77 9.36
N PRO A 289 7.99 1.73 10.61
CA PRO A 289 9.41 1.89 10.89
C PRO A 289 10.28 0.95 10.06
N GLY A 290 11.24 1.52 9.32
CA GLY A 290 12.16 0.76 8.48
C GLY A 290 11.65 0.41 7.08
N ASP A 291 10.43 0.81 6.71
CA ASP A 291 9.93 0.67 5.34
C ASP A 291 10.75 1.51 4.36
N TYR A 292 10.86 1.03 3.13
CA TYR A 292 11.70 1.68 2.13
C TYR A 292 11.24 1.47 0.69
N VAL A 293 11.76 2.32 -0.18
CA VAL A 293 11.76 2.13 -1.63
C VAL A 293 13.21 1.97 -2.10
N LEU A 294 13.50 0.95 -2.89
CA LEU A 294 14.78 0.74 -3.56
C LEU A 294 14.62 1.05 -5.04
N LEU A 295 15.31 2.07 -5.50
CA LEU A 295 15.36 2.48 -6.90
C LEU A 295 16.68 2.03 -7.52
N ARG A 296 16.71 1.88 -8.84
CA ARG A 296 17.93 1.73 -9.64
C ARG A 296 18.06 2.91 -10.58
N ALA A 297 19.20 3.57 -10.58
CA ALA A 297 19.50 4.63 -11.54
C ALA A 297 19.74 4.04 -12.94
N LEU A 298 19.06 4.56 -13.95
CA LEU A 298 19.17 4.12 -15.34
C LEU A 298 20.12 5.00 -16.18
N THR A 299 20.46 6.18 -15.66
CA THR A 299 21.48 7.09 -16.16
C THR A 299 22.20 7.72 -14.96
N ASP A 300 23.30 8.45 -15.19
CA ASP A 300 23.92 9.24 -14.13
C ASP A 300 22.97 10.35 -13.71
N ILE A 301 22.65 10.45 -12.42
CA ILE A 301 21.63 11.36 -11.92
C ILE A 301 22.11 12.16 -10.70
N VAL A 302 21.62 13.39 -10.61
CA VAL A 302 21.64 14.19 -9.40
C VAL A 302 20.28 14.07 -8.76
N CYS A 303 20.23 13.58 -7.52
CA CYS A 303 19.03 13.37 -6.74
C CYS A 303 18.90 14.40 -5.63
N VAL A 304 17.66 14.61 -5.17
CA VAL A 304 17.36 15.35 -3.94
C VAL A 304 16.19 14.70 -3.24
N ASN A 305 16.31 14.54 -1.92
CA ASN A 305 15.22 14.14 -1.03
C ASN A 305 14.96 15.25 0.00
N SER A 306 13.70 15.57 0.25
CA SER A 306 13.28 16.43 1.35
C SER A 306 12.42 15.61 2.32
N ALA A 307 12.81 15.56 3.60
CA ALA A 307 11.93 15.04 4.64
C ALA A 307 10.83 16.08 4.88
N CYS A 308 9.61 15.78 4.41
CA CYS A 308 8.52 16.73 4.31
C CYS A 308 8.19 17.37 5.66
N PRO A 309 8.11 18.71 5.73
CA PRO A 309 7.85 19.45 6.97
C PRO A 309 6.36 19.65 7.28
N ASP A 310 5.43 19.05 6.52
CA ASP A 310 4.00 19.27 6.75
C ASP A 310 3.53 18.65 8.06
N ASP A 311 3.30 19.49 9.05
CA ASP A 311 2.70 19.16 10.35
C ASP A 311 1.27 19.74 10.50
N THR A 312 0.75 20.33 9.42
CA THR A 312 -0.58 20.94 9.36
C THR A 312 -1.66 19.99 8.86
N SER A 313 -1.25 18.84 8.35
CA SER A 313 -2.11 17.81 7.75
C SER A 313 -1.68 16.39 8.19
N PRO A 314 -2.45 15.34 7.86
CA PRO A 314 -2.05 13.96 8.18
C PRO A 314 -0.86 13.45 7.35
N ALA A 315 -0.31 14.21 6.41
CA ALA A 315 0.72 13.79 5.45
C ALA A 315 1.95 13.12 6.08
N ASN A 316 2.31 13.49 7.31
CA ASN A 316 3.42 12.92 8.07
C ASN A 316 2.95 12.26 9.39
N GLY A 317 1.70 11.80 9.45
CA GLY A 317 1.14 11.23 10.68
C GLY A 317 1.12 12.21 11.86
N TRP A 318 1.02 13.52 11.57
CA TRP A 318 1.02 14.62 12.55
C TRP A 318 2.34 14.78 13.31
N TYR A 319 3.41 14.20 12.81
CA TYR A 319 4.71 14.26 13.44
C TYR A 319 5.84 14.16 12.42
N LEU A 320 6.82 15.04 12.52
CA LEU A 320 7.96 15.08 11.62
C LEU A 320 9.09 14.14 12.09
N SER A 321 9.64 13.37 11.18
CA SER A 321 10.80 12.51 11.44
C SER A 321 11.82 12.59 10.30
N ASP A 322 12.96 11.93 10.49
CA ASP A 322 14.01 11.90 9.50
C ASP A 322 13.75 10.85 8.42
N ILE A 323 14.29 11.09 7.25
CA ILE A 323 14.44 10.11 6.19
C ILE A 323 15.91 9.70 6.11
N HIS A 324 16.18 8.47 5.72
CA HIS A 324 17.53 7.98 5.50
C HIS A 324 17.70 7.52 4.06
N VAL A 325 18.83 7.88 3.44
CA VAL A 325 19.14 7.51 2.07
C VAL A 325 20.44 6.72 2.04
N ARG A 326 20.43 5.55 1.41
CA ARG A 326 21.63 4.78 1.12
C ARG A 326 21.76 4.52 -0.37
N THR A 327 22.98 4.52 -0.86
CA THR A 327 23.25 4.08 -2.24
C THR A 327 24.12 2.82 -2.23
N TYR A 328 23.90 1.95 -3.21
CA TYR A 328 24.63 0.69 -3.35
C TYR A 328 25.17 0.54 -4.76
N SER A 329 26.26 -0.21 -4.89
CA SER A 329 26.91 -0.47 -6.17
C SER A 329 25.98 -1.19 -7.15
N GLY A 330 26.04 -0.83 -8.42
CA GLY A 330 25.37 -1.55 -9.50
C GLY A 330 25.85 -2.99 -9.72
N ALA A 331 26.95 -3.40 -9.05
CA ALA A 331 27.39 -4.79 -9.02
C ALA A 331 26.54 -5.67 -8.10
N GLU A 332 25.81 -5.07 -7.16
CA GLU A 332 24.88 -5.77 -6.29
C GLU A 332 23.67 -6.30 -7.08
N LYS A 333 23.06 -7.36 -6.56
CA LYS A 333 21.88 -8.00 -7.18
C LYS A 333 20.74 -8.06 -6.18
N PHE A 334 19.80 -7.17 -6.35
CA PHE A 334 18.57 -7.19 -5.59
C PHE A 334 17.42 -7.82 -6.39
N SER A 335 16.69 -8.75 -5.76
CA SER A 335 15.49 -9.31 -6.36
C SER A 335 14.37 -8.25 -6.39
N ARG A 336 13.56 -8.24 -7.45
CA ARG A 336 12.38 -7.39 -7.49
C ARG A 336 11.31 -7.91 -6.55
N ALA A 337 10.84 -7.06 -5.64
CA ALA A 337 9.79 -7.36 -4.69
C ALA A 337 9.01 -6.07 -4.40
N ILE A 338 7.77 -6.03 -4.87
CA ILE A 338 6.96 -4.80 -4.88
C ILE A 338 5.68 -5.04 -4.13
N ALA A 339 5.36 -4.17 -3.19
CA ALA A 339 4.11 -4.19 -2.46
C ALA A 339 2.94 -3.89 -3.40
N TRP A 340 1.93 -4.71 -3.33
CA TRP A 340 0.68 -4.54 -4.04
C TRP A 340 -0.51 -4.59 -3.08
N ARG A 341 -1.48 -3.73 -3.33
CA ARG A 341 -2.70 -3.63 -2.53
C ARG A 341 -3.90 -3.81 -3.45
N PRO A 342 -4.80 -4.76 -3.18
CA PRO A 342 -6.04 -4.91 -3.96
C PRO A 342 -6.97 -3.70 -3.82
N THR A 343 -6.95 -3.06 -2.66
CA THR A 343 -7.65 -1.79 -2.39
C THR A 343 -6.74 -0.85 -1.62
N PRO A 344 -6.99 0.45 -1.63
CA PRO A 344 -6.20 1.41 -0.85
C PRO A 344 -6.07 1.06 0.63
N ASP A 345 -7.06 0.45 1.23
CA ASP A 345 -7.11 0.13 2.67
C ASP A 345 -6.54 -1.25 3.02
N SER A 346 -6.17 -2.06 2.02
CA SER A 346 -5.69 -3.42 2.29
C SER A 346 -4.23 -3.44 2.72
N GLU A 347 -3.85 -4.44 3.51
CA GLU A 347 -2.45 -4.71 3.82
C GLU A 347 -1.67 -5.03 2.53
N PRO A 348 -0.43 -4.53 2.38
CA PRO A 348 0.37 -4.79 1.20
C PRO A 348 0.76 -6.28 1.12
N LYS A 349 0.64 -6.83 -0.07
CA LYS A 349 1.19 -8.14 -0.41
C LYS A 349 2.48 -7.92 -1.20
N MET A 350 3.57 -8.53 -0.76
CA MET A 350 4.82 -8.49 -1.51
C MET A 350 4.69 -9.40 -2.74
N THR A 351 4.79 -8.80 -3.91
CA THR A 351 4.70 -9.50 -5.19
C THR A 351 6.07 -9.59 -5.85
N LYS A 352 6.24 -10.57 -6.72
CA LYS A 352 7.50 -10.84 -7.42
C LYS A 352 7.29 -10.93 -8.92
N GLU A 353 8.35 -10.65 -9.65
CA GLU A 353 8.44 -11.01 -11.06
C GLU A 353 8.80 -12.49 -11.19
N THR A 354 8.28 -13.14 -12.23
CA THR A 354 8.75 -14.48 -12.60
C THR A 354 10.10 -14.39 -13.33
N ALA A 355 10.79 -15.51 -13.46
CA ALA A 355 12.04 -15.57 -14.26
C ALA A 355 11.83 -15.24 -15.75
N PHE A 356 10.59 -15.23 -16.22
CA PHE A 356 10.22 -14.92 -17.61
C PHE A 356 9.75 -13.46 -17.79
N HIS A 357 9.70 -12.69 -16.72
CA HIS A 357 9.06 -11.36 -16.73
C HIS A 357 9.66 -10.42 -17.78
N ASP A 358 10.98 -10.38 -17.94
CA ASP A 358 11.63 -9.54 -18.96
C ASP A 358 11.17 -9.84 -20.39
N ARG A 359 10.87 -11.12 -20.68
CA ARG A 359 10.33 -11.53 -21.98
C ARG A 359 8.85 -11.19 -22.14
N ILE A 360 8.10 -11.24 -21.05
CA ILE A 360 6.69 -10.90 -21.00
C ILE A 360 6.51 -9.39 -21.12
N SER A 361 7.22 -8.61 -20.34
CA SER A 361 7.10 -7.15 -20.30
C SER A 361 7.55 -6.46 -21.59
N ALA A 362 8.42 -7.09 -22.37
CA ALA A 362 8.77 -6.66 -23.72
C ALA A 362 7.60 -6.76 -24.73
N ARG A 363 6.53 -7.49 -24.40
CA ARG A 363 5.41 -7.80 -25.31
C ARG A 363 4.07 -7.29 -24.83
N THR A 364 3.90 -7.09 -23.55
CA THR A 364 2.67 -6.56 -22.95
C THR A 364 2.94 -5.80 -21.67
N ARG A 365 2.14 -4.76 -21.45
CA ARG A 365 2.05 -4.05 -20.14
C ARG A 365 0.79 -4.47 -19.38
N ASN A 366 -0.08 -5.26 -19.99
CA ASN A 366 -1.31 -5.73 -19.36
C ASN A 366 -1.00 -6.97 -18.52
N VAL A 367 -0.66 -6.71 -17.28
CA VAL A 367 -0.31 -7.72 -16.27
C VAL A 367 -1.25 -7.67 -15.08
N VAL A 368 -1.43 -8.80 -14.44
CA VAL A 368 -2.28 -8.97 -13.26
C VAL A 368 -1.50 -9.69 -12.15
N GLU A 369 -1.77 -9.35 -10.90
CA GLU A 369 -1.26 -10.12 -9.77
C GLU A 369 -1.97 -11.48 -9.69
N TYR A 370 -1.18 -12.54 -9.58
CA TYR A 370 -1.66 -13.89 -9.36
C TYR A 370 -0.75 -14.65 -8.40
N LYS A 371 -1.28 -15.00 -7.22
CA LYS A 371 -0.57 -15.79 -6.20
C LYS A 371 0.80 -15.23 -5.81
N GLY A 372 0.92 -13.91 -5.75
CA GLY A 372 2.14 -13.19 -5.40
C GLY A 372 3.11 -12.95 -6.56
N TYR A 373 2.67 -13.18 -7.80
CA TYR A 373 3.46 -12.90 -8.99
C TYR A 373 2.68 -12.07 -10.01
N TRP A 374 3.40 -11.32 -10.81
CA TRP A 374 2.84 -10.59 -11.94
C TRP A 374 2.85 -11.46 -13.19
N LEU A 375 1.66 -11.72 -13.73
CA LEU A 375 1.47 -12.50 -14.95
C LEU A 375 0.81 -11.67 -16.05
N PRO A 376 1.06 -11.98 -17.35
CA PRO A 376 0.33 -11.34 -18.43
C PRO A 376 -1.15 -11.74 -18.39
N GLN A 377 -2.03 -10.74 -18.45
CA GLN A 377 -3.45 -10.97 -18.63
C GLN A 377 -3.79 -11.17 -20.12
N THR A 378 -3.22 -10.34 -20.97
CA THR A 378 -3.32 -10.45 -22.44
C THR A 378 -2.08 -9.84 -23.08
N TYR A 379 -1.79 -10.26 -24.31
CA TYR A 379 -0.74 -9.66 -25.12
C TYR A 379 -1.34 -8.62 -26.07
N SER A 380 -0.84 -7.39 -26.00
CA SER A 380 -1.43 -6.22 -26.66
C SER A 380 -1.53 -6.33 -28.19
N GLN A 381 -0.65 -7.11 -28.81
CA GLN A 381 -0.58 -7.28 -30.27
C GLN A 381 -1.58 -8.30 -30.83
N ASN A 382 -1.97 -9.27 -30.02
CA ASN A 382 -2.79 -10.40 -30.46
C ASN A 382 -4.23 -10.29 -29.94
N GLY A 383 -4.39 -10.01 -28.67
CA GLY A 383 -5.68 -9.99 -28.00
C GLY A 383 -6.23 -11.38 -27.67
N ALA A 384 -7.25 -11.41 -26.83
CA ALA A 384 -7.78 -12.65 -26.24
C ALA A 384 -8.31 -13.65 -27.27
N ILE A 385 -8.90 -13.17 -28.38
CA ILE A 385 -9.49 -14.05 -29.42
C ILE A 385 -8.39 -14.82 -30.17
N GLU A 386 -7.33 -14.13 -30.58
CA GLU A 386 -6.21 -14.80 -31.28
C GLU A 386 -5.45 -15.74 -30.33
N GLU A 387 -5.26 -15.37 -29.09
CA GLU A 387 -4.66 -16.24 -28.06
C GLU A 387 -5.50 -17.50 -27.83
N TYR A 388 -6.84 -17.37 -27.81
CA TYR A 388 -7.74 -18.51 -27.72
C TYR A 388 -7.57 -19.48 -28.89
N TRP A 389 -7.59 -18.95 -30.14
CA TRP A 389 -7.44 -19.79 -31.32
C TRP A 389 -6.03 -20.38 -31.43
N ALA A 390 -4.99 -19.67 -31.00
CA ALA A 390 -3.65 -20.22 -30.91
C ALA A 390 -3.60 -21.43 -29.94
N CYS A 391 -4.29 -21.32 -28.80
CA CYS A 391 -4.41 -22.43 -27.85
C CYS A 391 -5.17 -23.64 -28.45
N ARG A 392 -6.21 -23.39 -29.24
CA ARG A 392 -7.06 -24.47 -29.81
C ARG A 392 -6.44 -25.16 -31.04
N GLU A 393 -5.73 -24.42 -31.87
CA GLU A 393 -5.33 -24.87 -33.21
C GLU A 393 -3.81 -24.86 -33.45
N LYS A 394 -3.04 -24.24 -32.55
CA LYS A 394 -1.59 -24.08 -32.70
C LYS A 394 -0.87 -24.48 -31.40
N ALA A 395 -0.09 -23.60 -30.84
CA ALA A 395 0.59 -23.77 -29.57
C ALA A 395 0.64 -22.45 -28.78
N VAL A 396 0.61 -22.56 -27.45
CA VAL A 396 0.80 -21.43 -26.53
C VAL A 396 1.84 -21.78 -25.47
N VAL A 397 2.45 -20.75 -24.89
CA VAL A 397 3.32 -20.86 -23.73
C VAL A 397 2.66 -20.14 -22.58
N LEU A 398 2.50 -20.83 -21.46
CA LEU A 398 1.93 -20.30 -20.23
C LEU A 398 3.02 -20.25 -19.15
N ASP A 399 3.11 -19.11 -18.44
CA ASP A 399 3.94 -19.00 -17.26
C ASP A 399 3.18 -19.50 -16.02
N LEU A 400 3.55 -20.68 -15.52
CA LEU A 400 2.97 -21.32 -14.36
C LEU A 400 3.87 -21.23 -13.11
N SER A 401 4.80 -20.26 -13.09
CA SER A 401 5.69 -20.04 -11.95
C SER A 401 4.95 -19.83 -10.63
N PRO A 402 3.78 -19.17 -10.59
CA PRO A 402 3.04 -18.97 -9.34
C PRO A 402 2.45 -20.21 -8.69
N LEU A 403 2.23 -21.29 -9.46
CA LEU A 403 1.74 -22.53 -8.87
C LEU A 403 2.73 -23.05 -7.82
N ARG A 404 2.21 -23.61 -6.74
CA ARG A 404 3.03 -24.17 -5.64
C ARG A 404 3.54 -25.56 -6.01
N LYS A 405 4.77 -25.85 -5.66
CA LYS A 405 5.43 -27.13 -5.90
C LYS A 405 5.86 -27.73 -4.57
N PHE A 406 5.29 -28.89 -4.23
CA PHE A 406 5.59 -29.58 -3.00
C PHE A 406 6.28 -30.91 -3.32
N GLU A 407 7.45 -31.15 -2.72
CA GLU A 407 8.15 -32.42 -2.81
C GLU A 407 7.69 -33.30 -1.65
N VAL A 408 7.27 -34.51 -1.97
CA VAL A 408 6.90 -35.54 -0.99
C VAL A 408 7.86 -36.70 -1.19
N THR A 409 8.69 -36.95 -0.19
CA THR A 409 9.78 -37.93 -0.26
C THR A 409 9.82 -38.83 0.95
N GLY A 410 10.24 -40.06 0.77
CA GLY A 410 10.39 -41.03 1.87
C GLY A 410 9.64 -42.33 1.60
N PRO A 411 9.86 -43.35 2.41
CA PRO A 411 9.30 -44.71 2.19
C PRO A 411 7.77 -44.73 2.16
N ASP A 412 7.11 -43.81 2.85
CA ASP A 412 5.65 -43.73 2.94
C ASP A 412 5.05 -42.69 1.97
N ALA A 413 5.85 -42.09 1.08
CA ALA A 413 5.39 -41.04 0.16
C ALA A 413 4.23 -41.51 -0.74
N GLU A 414 4.28 -42.76 -1.26
CA GLU A 414 3.17 -43.32 -2.05
C GLU A 414 1.90 -43.46 -1.20
N ALA A 415 2.01 -43.92 0.04
CA ALA A 415 0.87 -44.10 0.92
C ALA A 415 0.22 -42.75 1.29
N LEU A 416 1.01 -41.72 1.59
CA LEU A 416 0.54 -40.38 1.87
C LEU A 416 -0.17 -39.77 0.63
N MET A 417 0.43 -39.86 -0.54
CA MET A 417 -0.17 -39.35 -1.78
C MET A 417 -1.45 -40.13 -2.15
N GLN A 418 -1.48 -41.43 -1.93
CA GLN A 418 -2.67 -42.26 -2.12
C GLN A 418 -3.81 -41.87 -1.17
N TRP A 419 -3.48 -41.45 0.05
CA TRP A 419 -4.45 -41.00 1.05
C TRP A 419 -5.02 -39.63 0.72
N CYS A 420 -4.17 -38.69 0.32
CA CYS A 420 -4.55 -37.28 0.14
C CYS A 420 -5.22 -36.98 -1.21
N LEU A 421 -5.05 -37.84 -2.22
CA LEU A 421 -5.48 -37.56 -3.58
C LEU A 421 -6.56 -38.51 -4.08
N THR A 422 -7.42 -38.03 -4.98
CA THR A 422 -8.53 -38.84 -5.51
C THR A 422 -8.11 -39.85 -6.60
N ARG A 423 -6.90 -39.69 -7.17
CA ARG A 423 -6.35 -40.64 -8.15
C ARG A 423 -5.60 -41.78 -7.46
N ASP A 424 -5.60 -42.95 -8.10
CA ASP A 424 -4.88 -44.11 -7.62
C ASP A 424 -3.35 -43.96 -7.90
N MET A 425 -2.61 -43.58 -6.87
CA MET A 425 -1.17 -43.32 -6.97
C MET A 425 -0.34 -44.60 -7.17
N LYS A 426 -0.89 -45.74 -6.75
CA LYS A 426 -0.23 -47.06 -6.98
C LYS A 426 -0.15 -47.43 -8.45
N LYS A 427 -1.04 -46.88 -9.29
CA LYS A 427 -1.03 -47.07 -10.74
C LYS A 427 -0.16 -46.06 -11.49
N LEU A 428 0.35 -45.03 -10.81
CA LEU A 428 1.21 -44.05 -11.45
C LEU A 428 2.66 -44.58 -11.53
N SER A 429 3.16 -44.76 -12.73
CA SER A 429 4.53 -45.19 -12.94
C SER A 429 5.53 -44.05 -12.78
N VAL A 430 6.79 -44.38 -12.44
CA VAL A 430 7.88 -43.40 -12.41
C VAL A 430 8.01 -42.72 -13.77
N GLY A 431 8.13 -41.38 -13.77
CA GLY A 431 8.16 -40.54 -14.97
C GLY A 431 6.77 -40.14 -15.50
N GLN A 432 5.68 -40.64 -14.90
CA GLN A 432 4.32 -40.23 -15.27
C GLN A 432 3.82 -39.05 -14.42
N VAL A 433 2.85 -38.35 -14.99
CA VAL A 433 2.10 -37.28 -14.34
C VAL A 433 0.59 -37.54 -14.51
N VAL A 434 -0.19 -37.21 -13.51
CA VAL A 434 -1.64 -37.29 -13.56
C VAL A 434 -2.26 -36.08 -12.87
N TYR A 435 -3.38 -35.62 -13.40
CA TYR A 435 -4.20 -34.59 -12.73
C TYR A 435 -5.09 -35.25 -11.68
N SER A 436 -5.19 -34.62 -10.50
CA SER A 436 -5.96 -35.13 -9.36
C SER A 436 -6.55 -34.00 -8.56
N ALA A 437 -7.64 -34.27 -7.84
CA ALA A 437 -8.13 -33.42 -6.78
C ALA A 437 -7.56 -33.85 -5.42
N MET A 438 -7.39 -32.90 -4.53
CA MET A 438 -7.11 -33.08 -3.10
C MET A 438 -8.36 -32.68 -2.33
N CYS A 439 -8.85 -33.56 -1.47
CA CYS A 439 -10.11 -33.38 -0.79
C CYS A 439 -10.01 -33.61 0.72
N TYR A 440 -10.90 -32.95 1.45
CA TYR A 440 -11.18 -33.28 2.85
C TYR A 440 -11.89 -34.64 2.96
N GLU A 441 -11.93 -35.19 4.18
CA GLU A 441 -12.61 -36.47 4.46
C GLU A 441 -14.10 -36.46 4.12
N HIS A 442 -14.77 -35.30 4.21
CA HIS A 442 -16.17 -35.11 3.83
C HIS A 442 -16.40 -34.87 2.34
N GLY A 443 -15.36 -34.96 1.51
CA GLY A 443 -15.41 -34.81 0.05
C GLY A 443 -15.34 -33.38 -0.48
N GLY A 444 -15.23 -32.36 0.39
CA GLY A 444 -14.96 -30.98 -0.03
C GLY A 444 -13.57 -30.87 -0.66
N MET A 445 -13.46 -30.16 -1.80
CA MET A 445 -12.19 -29.99 -2.49
C MET A 445 -11.33 -28.95 -1.78
N ILE A 446 -10.08 -29.30 -1.48
CA ILE A 446 -9.06 -28.40 -0.95
C ILE A 446 -8.37 -27.67 -2.10
N ASP A 447 -7.92 -28.45 -3.10
CA ASP A 447 -7.16 -27.95 -4.26
C ASP A 447 -7.25 -28.97 -5.39
N ASP A 448 -6.87 -28.54 -6.58
CA ASP A 448 -6.69 -29.41 -7.73
C ASP A 448 -5.32 -29.16 -8.37
N GLY A 449 -4.76 -30.16 -9.00
CA GLY A 449 -3.42 -30.02 -9.55
C GLY A 449 -2.88 -31.26 -10.20
N THR A 450 -1.58 -31.24 -10.43
CA THR A 450 -0.85 -32.36 -11.06
C THR A 450 0.09 -33.02 -10.06
N VAL A 451 0.11 -34.34 -10.08
CA VAL A 451 1.07 -35.13 -9.32
C VAL A 451 2.02 -35.84 -10.27
N PHE A 452 3.29 -35.67 -10.01
CA PHE A 452 4.40 -36.31 -10.74
C PHE A 452 4.98 -37.40 -9.88
N ARG A 453 5.21 -38.58 -10.42
CA ARG A 453 6.05 -39.59 -9.77
C ARG A 453 7.47 -39.50 -10.31
N LEU A 454 8.37 -38.90 -9.55
CA LEU A 454 9.75 -38.64 -9.95
C LEU A 454 10.67 -39.83 -9.65
N GLY A 455 10.30 -40.63 -8.67
CA GLY A 455 11.02 -41.82 -8.25
C GLY A 455 10.11 -42.81 -7.53
N LYS A 456 10.67 -43.95 -7.06
CA LYS A 456 9.91 -44.95 -6.31
C LYS A 456 9.21 -44.28 -5.08
N ASP A 457 9.96 -43.51 -4.31
CA ASP A 457 9.54 -42.90 -3.05
C ASP A 457 9.62 -41.38 -3.16
N GLN A 458 9.38 -40.82 -4.36
CA GLN A 458 9.46 -39.39 -4.61
C GLN A 458 8.35 -38.93 -5.55
N PHE A 459 7.54 -38.02 -5.03
CA PHE A 459 6.42 -37.38 -5.75
C PHE A 459 6.56 -35.85 -5.68
N ARG A 460 5.96 -35.19 -6.69
CA ARG A 460 5.79 -33.73 -6.68
C ARG A 460 4.34 -33.41 -6.90
N TRP A 461 3.74 -32.68 -5.97
CA TRP A 461 2.43 -32.07 -6.14
C TRP A 461 2.59 -30.65 -6.65
N ILE A 462 1.85 -30.27 -7.67
CA ILE A 462 1.78 -28.89 -8.19
C ILE A 462 0.33 -28.48 -8.11
N GLY A 463 0.03 -27.57 -7.17
CA GLY A 463 -1.31 -27.06 -6.89
C GLY A 463 -1.36 -25.55 -6.91
N GLY A 464 -2.52 -24.99 -6.64
CA GLY A 464 -2.80 -23.57 -6.68
C GLY A 464 -2.53 -22.83 -5.38
N ASP A 465 -2.49 -23.52 -4.23
CA ASP A 465 -2.47 -22.90 -2.93
C ASP A 465 -1.42 -23.49 -1.97
N ASP A 466 -0.92 -22.64 -1.06
CA ASP A 466 0.04 -23.05 -0.02
C ASP A 466 -0.59 -24.02 1.00
N TYR A 467 -1.90 -23.95 1.17
CA TYR A 467 -2.62 -24.82 2.11
C TYR A 467 -2.52 -26.31 1.72
N SER A 468 -2.37 -26.63 0.43
CA SER A 468 -2.09 -28.00 -0.01
C SER A 468 -0.88 -28.60 0.70
N GLY A 469 0.18 -27.81 0.90
CA GLY A 469 1.38 -28.23 1.63
C GLY A 469 1.16 -28.41 3.14
N VAL A 470 0.35 -27.52 3.72
CA VAL A 470 -0.06 -27.64 5.13
C VAL A 470 -0.85 -28.92 5.33
N TRP A 471 -1.83 -29.18 4.48
CA TRP A 471 -2.65 -30.40 4.52
C TRP A 471 -1.81 -31.67 4.39
N LEU A 472 -0.90 -31.72 3.40
CA LEU A 472 0.00 -32.86 3.23
C LEU A 472 0.83 -33.14 4.47
N ARG A 473 1.35 -32.09 5.13
CA ARG A 473 2.12 -32.25 6.37
C ARG A 473 1.26 -32.75 7.53
N GLU A 474 0.06 -32.22 7.71
CA GLU A 474 -0.89 -32.66 8.74
C GLU A 474 -1.31 -34.12 8.57
N GLN A 475 -1.45 -34.57 7.31
CA GLN A 475 -1.78 -35.97 7.04
C GLN A 475 -0.56 -36.90 7.23
N ALA A 476 0.65 -36.40 7.02
CA ALA A 476 1.88 -37.17 7.24
C ALA A 476 2.20 -37.38 8.73
N GLU A 477 1.64 -36.58 9.61
CA GLU A 477 1.79 -36.70 11.07
C GLU A 477 0.82 -37.72 11.70
N LYS A 478 -0.22 -38.14 10.94
CA LYS A 478 -1.20 -39.16 11.37
C LYS A 478 -0.69 -40.59 11.09
#